data_4072580c2e2a1d9b690f6d52e6f5ef95
#
_entry.id   4072580c2e2a1d9b690f6d52e6f5ef95
#
_cell.length_a   1.000
_cell.length_b   1.000
_cell.length_c   1.000
_cell.angle_alpha   90.00
_cell.angle_beta   90.00
_cell.angle_gamma   90.00
#
_symmetry.space_group_name_H-M   'P 1'
#
loop_
_entity.id
_entity.type
_entity.pdbx_description
1 polymer ?
#
loop_
_entity_poly.entity_id
_entity_poly.type
_entity_poly.pdbx_seq_one_letter_code
_entity_poly.pdbx_strand_id
1 'polypeptide(L)'
;MKAVVETMKVAIIGCTHAGIAAMKQILKYYPGTEITVYERHADISYMSCGTYLHLGGTIHNLDQALYANPSEFSEQGVQMRMQYDVINVNADKHTILAQNLQTKELQTDHYDKLVMATGSITAIPAIPGVENPKVMLCKTCEQAQQLYEAAKHAHHIAIVGGGYSGVELAEGYVKSGHTVTLFQRGT
;
A
#
# COMPACT_ATOMS: atom_id res chain seq x y z
N MET A 1 -41.07 22.50 -0.16
CA MET A 1 -40.36 21.23 -0.21
C MET A 1 -38.90 21.55 -0.51
N LYS A 2 -37.96 21.33 0.43
CA LYS A 2 -36.55 21.39 0.13
C LYS A 2 -36.24 20.14 -0.70
N ALA A 3 -35.70 20.31 -1.91
CA ALA A 3 -35.18 19.21 -2.69
C ALA A 3 -34.12 18.51 -1.82
N VAL A 4 -34.28 17.22 -1.56
CA VAL A 4 -33.22 16.39 -0.96
C VAL A 4 -32.14 16.33 -2.04
N VAL A 5 -31.07 17.08 -1.86
CA VAL A 5 -29.89 16.94 -2.70
C VAL A 5 -29.30 15.59 -2.28
N GLU A 6 -29.47 14.58 -3.13
CA GLU A 6 -28.82 13.29 -2.91
C GLU A 6 -27.31 13.51 -2.87
N THR A 7 -26.69 13.16 -1.75
CA THR A 7 -25.26 13.30 -1.55
C THR A 7 -24.54 12.24 -2.39
N MET A 8 -23.65 12.66 -3.27
CA MET A 8 -22.86 11.75 -4.11
C MET A 8 -21.95 10.88 -3.24
N LYS A 9 -21.97 9.57 -3.44
CA LYS A 9 -21.14 8.60 -2.75
C LYS A 9 -19.97 8.18 -3.63
N VAL A 10 -18.75 8.43 -3.16
CA VAL A 10 -17.52 8.02 -3.86
C VAL A 10 -16.79 6.97 -3.05
N ALA A 11 -16.56 5.81 -3.67
CA ALA A 11 -15.69 4.78 -3.13
C ALA A 11 -14.29 4.89 -3.74
N ILE A 12 -13.25 4.75 -2.91
CA ILE A 12 -11.85 4.72 -3.34
C ILE A 12 -11.23 3.42 -2.84
N ILE A 13 -10.68 2.61 -3.76
CA ILE A 13 -10.00 1.36 -3.42
C ILE A 13 -8.50 1.58 -3.50
N GLY A 14 -7.82 1.50 -2.35
CA GLY A 14 -6.40 1.76 -2.18
C GLY A 14 -6.10 3.20 -1.75
N CYS A 15 -5.22 3.35 -0.77
CA CYS A 15 -4.92 4.63 -0.12
C CYS A 15 -3.40 4.89 0.00
N THR A 16 -2.69 4.70 -1.12
CA THR A 16 -1.34 5.21 -1.29
C THR A 16 -1.37 6.46 -2.18
N HIS A 17 -0.42 6.68 -3.05
CA HIS A 17 -0.26 7.94 -3.79
C HIS A 17 -1.51 8.34 -4.59
N ALA A 18 -2.02 7.43 -5.44
CA ALA A 18 -3.14 7.74 -6.32
C ALA A 18 -4.46 7.94 -5.55
N GLY A 19 -4.74 7.06 -4.58
CA GLY A 19 -5.95 7.15 -3.76
C GLY A 19 -5.98 8.43 -2.91
N ILE A 20 -4.87 8.77 -2.26
CA ILE A 20 -4.74 10.01 -1.49
C ILE A 20 -4.89 11.24 -2.39
N ALA A 21 -4.25 11.24 -3.57
CA ALA A 21 -4.38 12.34 -4.51
C ALA A 21 -5.83 12.54 -4.96
N ALA A 22 -6.52 11.45 -5.32
CA ALA A 22 -7.94 11.50 -5.71
C ALA A 22 -8.80 12.02 -4.56
N MET A 23 -8.63 11.48 -3.36
CA MET A 23 -9.37 11.88 -2.16
C MET A 23 -9.20 13.37 -1.87
N LYS A 24 -7.97 13.88 -1.86
CA LYS A 24 -7.68 15.31 -1.64
C LYS A 24 -8.35 16.21 -2.70
N GLN A 25 -8.39 15.78 -3.97
CA GLN A 25 -9.04 16.54 -5.03
C GLN A 25 -10.57 16.53 -4.87
N ILE A 26 -11.16 15.38 -4.48
CA ILE A 26 -12.60 15.29 -4.23
C ILE A 26 -13.01 16.21 -3.07
N LEU A 27 -12.30 16.13 -1.94
CA LEU A 27 -12.55 17.01 -0.79
C LEU A 27 -12.48 18.49 -1.15
N LYS A 28 -11.52 18.86 -2.01
CA LYS A 28 -11.31 20.26 -2.42
C LYS A 28 -12.38 20.79 -3.38
N TYR A 29 -12.74 20.00 -4.38
CA TYR A 29 -13.55 20.49 -5.51
C TYR A 29 -15.01 20.03 -5.49
N TYR A 30 -15.34 19.04 -4.68
CA TYR A 30 -16.70 18.47 -4.58
C TYR A 30 -17.14 18.42 -3.11
N PRO A 31 -17.30 19.57 -2.43
CA PRO A 31 -17.72 19.60 -1.03
C PRO A 31 -19.12 18.97 -0.87
N GLY A 32 -19.30 18.21 0.21
CA GLY A 32 -20.53 17.49 0.49
C GLY A 32 -20.58 16.08 -0.12
N THR A 33 -19.51 15.62 -0.80
CA THR A 33 -19.40 14.22 -1.24
C THR A 33 -19.11 13.31 -0.06
N GLU A 34 -19.84 12.20 0.06
CA GLU A 34 -19.53 11.13 1.00
C GLU A 34 -18.41 10.25 0.40
N ILE A 35 -17.26 10.23 1.06
CA ILE A 35 -16.10 9.45 0.60
C ILE A 35 -15.89 8.26 1.53
N THR A 36 -15.83 7.05 0.96
CA THR A 36 -15.40 5.84 1.66
C THR A 36 -14.14 5.32 1.01
N VAL A 37 -13.09 5.13 1.80
CA VAL A 37 -11.80 4.57 1.36
C VAL A 37 -11.63 3.17 1.92
N TYR A 38 -11.25 2.21 1.05
CA TYR A 38 -10.92 0.84 1.43
C TYR A 38 -9.42 0.64 1.26
N GLU A 39 -8.73 0.39 2.36
CA GLU A 39 -7.30 0.09 2.37
C GLU A 39 -7.06 -1.26 3.07
N ARG A 40 -6.33 -2.15 2.40
CA ARG A 40 -6.06 -3.49 2.96
C ARG A 40 -4.98 -3.51 4.03
N HIS A 41 -4.10 -2.50 4.03
CA HIS A 41 -3.02 -2.35 5.00
C HIS A 41 -3.49 -1.59 6.24
N ALA A 42 -2.70 -1.64 7.31
CA ALA A 42 -2.92 -0.86 8.52
C ALA A 42 -2.47 0.60 8.38
N ASP A 43 -1.63 0.87 7.40
CA ASP A 43 -1.09 2.19 7.06
C ASP A 43 -1.59 2.70 5.71
N ILE A 44 -1.45 4.00 5.48
CA ILE A 44 -1.64 4.66 4.19
C ILE A 44 -0.37 5.40 3.82
N SER A 45 -0.29 5.91 2.58
CA SER A 45 0.77 6.84 2.15
C SER A 45 2.20 6.28 2.11
N TYR A 46 2.39 4.98 2.32
CA TYR A 46 3.73 4.42 2.36
C TYR A 46 4.51 4.67 1.06
N MET A 47 5.65 5.33 1.20
CA MET A 47 6.62 5.52 0.12
C MET A 47 7.57 4.32 0.09
N SER A 48 7.36 3.39 -0.83
CA SER A 48 8.17 2.16 -0.92
C SER A 48 9.67 2.44 -1.16
N CYS A 49 10.03 3.59 -1.74
CA CYS A 49 11.41 4.07 -1.81
C CYS A 49 12.02 4.39 -0.43
N GLY A 50 11.22 4.58 0.61
CA GLY A 50 11.70 4.74 1.98
C GLY A 50 12.35 3.47 2.56
N THR A 51 12.06 2.30 1.97
CA THR A 51 12.62 1.03 2.46
C THR A 51 14.14 1.04 2.44
N TYR A 52 14.77 1.41 1.33
CA TYR A 52 16.23 1.41 1.24
C TYR A 52 16.87 2.47 2.12
N LEU A 53 16.19 3.60 2.33
CA LEU A 53 16.64 4.65 3.25
C LEU A 53 16.67 4.16 4.70
N HIS A 54 15.68 3.35 5.07
CA HIS A 54 15.62 2.73 6.40
C HIS A 54 16.69 1.65 6.55
N LEU A 55 16.84 0.77 5.56
CA LEU A 55 17.88 -0.28 5.57
C LEU A 55 19.29 0.32 5.60
N GLY A 56 19.53 1.42 4.91
CA GLY A 56 20.80 2.14 4.88
C GLY A 56 21.02 3.11 6.06
N GLY A 57 20.09 3.16 7.02
CA GLY A 57 20.21 4.00 8.23
C GLY A 57 19.97 5.50 8.01
N THR A 58 19.49 5.91 6.83
CA THR A 58 19.18 7.32 6.53
C THR A 58 17.92 7.79 7.29
N ILE A 59 16.91 6.94 7.37
CA ILE A 59 15.76 7.13 8.27
C ILE A 59 15.77 6.03 9.34
N HIS A 60 15.42 6.41 10.56
CA HIS A 60 15.51 5.49 11.71
C HIS A 60 14.20 4.76 12.00
N ASN A 61 13.08 5.28 11.52
CA ASN A 61 11.74 4.69 11.64
C ASN A 61 11.03 4.73 10.29
N LEU A 62 10.34 3.65 9.93
CA LEU A 62 9.53 3.56 8.72
C LEU A 62 8.34 4.54 8.74
N ASP A 63 7.90 5.04 9.90
CA ASP A 63 6.90 6.09 9.98
C ASP A 63 7.33 7.36 9.23
N GLN A 64 8.63 7.60 9.09
CA GLN A 64 9.18 8.71 8.28
C GLN A 64 8.95 8.52 6.77
N ALA A 65 8.59 7.30 6.34
CA ALA A 65 8.20 7.00 4.97
C ALA A 65 6.66 7.07 4.76
N LEU A 66 5.90 7.46 5.79
CA LEU A 66 4.45 7.74 5.72
C LEU A 66 4.25 9.25 5.67
N TYR A 67 3.62 9.77 4.64
CA TYR A 67 3.41 11.22 4.48
C TYR A 67 1.99 11.70 4.79
N ALA A 68 1.11 10.81 5.21
CA ALA A 68 -0.26 11.11 5.63
C ALA A 68 -0.76 10.05 6.62
N ASN A 69 -1.74 10.44 7.45
CA ASN A 69 -2.32 9.59 8.47
C ASN A 69 -3.84 9.42 8.21
N PRO A 70 -4.43 8.24 8.44
CA PRO A 70 -5.86 8.01 8.28
C PRO A 70 -6.74 8.98 9.09
N SER A 71 -6.32 9.37 10.29
CA SER A 71 -7.08 10.29 11.16
C SER A 71 -7.26 11.67 10.53
N GLU A 72 -6.26 12.18 9.79
CA GLU A 72 -6.35 13.48 9.11
C GLU A 72 -7.53 13.54 8.14
N PHE A 73 -7.85 12.44 7.49
CA PHE A 73 -8.98 12.35 6.55
C PHE A 73 -10.29 12.02 7.24
N SER A 74 -10.25 11.21 8.31
CA SER A 74 -11.43 10.94 9.13
C SER A 74 -11.98 12.22 9.77
N GLU A 75 -11.12 13.13 10.23
CA GLU A 75 -11.48 14.45 10.75
C GLU A 75 -12.14 15.35 9.68
N GLN A 76 -11.85 15.10 8.41
CA GLN A 76 -12.47 15.76 7.27
C GLN A 76 -13.77 15.08 6.79
N GLY A 77 -14.27 14.07 7.52
CA GLY A 77 -15.50 13.35 7.23
C GLY A 77 -15.34 12.18 6.26
N VAL A 78 -14.12 11.77 5.93
CA VAL A 78 -13.88 10.59 5.10
C VAL A 78 -14.03 9.32 5.94
N GLN A 79 -14.79 8.34 5.45
CA GLN A 79 -14.88 7.04 6.08
C GLN A 79 -13.67 6.18 5.68
N MET A 80 -12.68 6.09 6.57
CA MET A 80 -11.47 5.29 6.37
C MET A 80 -11.69 3.86 6.84
N ARG A 81 -11.84 2.92 5.89
CA ARG A 81 -11.95 1.48 6.15
C ARG A 81 -10.57 0.83 6.00
N MET A 82 -9.82 0.89 7.10
CA MET A 82 -8.49 0.30 7.18
C MET A 82 -8.57 -1.20 7.42
N GLN A 83 -7.65 -1.97 6.81
CA GLN A 83 -7.62 -3.44 6.87
C GLN A 83 -8.90 -4.08 6.27
N TYR A 84 -9.41 -3.46 5.20
CA TYR A 84 -10.49 -3.99 4.38
C TYR A 84 -9.98 -4.35 2.99
N ASP A 85 -10.21 -5.60 2.59
CA ASP A 85 -9.91 -6.07 1.24
C ASP A 85 -11.17 -6.07 0.38
N VAL A 86 -11.13 -5.36 -0.74
CA VAL A 86 -12.22 -5.38 -1.73
C VAL A 86 -12.05 -6.60 -2.61
N ILE A 87 -12.94 -7.57 -2.44
CA ILE A 87 -12.88 -8.86 -3.12
C ILE A 87 -13.75 -8.95 -4.37
N ASN A 88 -14.72 -8.04 -4.52
CA ASN A 88 -15.55 -7.97 -5.72
C ASN A 88 -16.06 -6.53 -5.96
N VAL A 89 -16.12 -6.16 -7.23
CA VAL A 89 -16.78 -4.93 -7.70
C VAL A 89 -17.80 -5.32 -8.76
N ASN A 90 -19.06 -4.95 -8.55
CA ASN A 90 -20.10 -5.06 -9.54
C ASN A 90 -20.42 -3.69 -10.12
N ALA A 91 -19.90 -3.41 -11.31
CA ALA A 91 -20.04 -2.11 -11.96
C ALA A 91 -21.48 -1.81 -12.39
N ASP A 92 -22.26 -2.82 -12.78
CA ASP A 92 -23.65 -2.63 -13.23
C ASP A 92 -24.57 -2.28 -12.05
N LYS A 93 -24.32 -2.86 -10.89
CA LYS A 93 -25.09 -2.60 -9.66
C LYS A 93 -24.49 -1.50 -8.79
N HIS A 94 -23.36 -0.95 -9.18
CA HIS A 94 -22.60 0.02 -8.37
C HIS A 94 -22.37 -0.45 -6.94
N THR A 95 -21.90 -1.70 -6.78
CA THR A 95 -21.63 -2.29 -5.45
C THR A 95 -20.22 -2.80 -5.32
N ILE A 96 -19.71 -2.72 -4.09
CA ILE A 96 -18.44 -3.28 -3.65
C ILE A 96 -18.74 -4.34 -2.60
N LEU A 97 -18.10 -5.52 -2.70
CA LEU A 97 -18.02 -6.49 -1.62
C LEU A 97 -16.63 -6.40 -1.00
N ALA A 98 -16.58 -6.00 0.26
CA ALA A 98 -15.34 -5.86 1.02
C ALA A 98 -15.33 -6.81 2.22
N GLN A 99 -14.15 -7.31 2.58
CA GLN A 99 -13.92 -8.12 3.76
C GLN A 99 -13.08 -7.35 4.77
N ASN A 100 -13.55 -7.27 6.00
CA ASN A 100 -12.72 -6.86 7.12
C ASN A 100 -11.67 -7.96 7.38
N LEU A 101 -10.38 -7.62 7.27
CA LEU A 101 -9.32 -8.61 7.38
C LEU A 101 -9.07 -9.09 8.82
N GLN A 102 -9.54 -8.35 9.82
CA GLN A 102 -9.45 -8.72 11.23
C GLN A 102 -10.61 -9.64 11.65
N THR A 103 -11.86 -9.21 11.41
CA THR A 103 -13.07 -9.96 11.84
C THR A 103 -13.51 -11.01 10.84
N LYS A 104 -13.04 -10.94 9.58
CA LYS A 104 -13.44 -11.74 8.42
C LYS A 104 -14.88 -11.50 7.95
N GLU A 105 -15.56 -10.54 8.52
CA GLU A 105 -16.89 -10.14 8.11
C GLU A 105 -16.92 -9.56 6.70
N LEU A 106 -17.95 -9.92 5.95
CA LEU A 106 -18.21 -9.42 4.61
C LEU A 106 -19.23 -8.29 4.67
N GLN A 107 -18.97 -7.24 3.92
CA GLN A 107 -19.85 -6.09 3.80
C GLN A 107 -20.04 -5.71 2.34
N THR A 108 -21.29 -5.40 1.97
CA THR A 108 -21.62 -4.85 0.66
C THR A 108 -21.98 -3.38 0.81
N ASP A 109 -21.29 -2.53 0.06
CA ASP A 109 -21.55 -1.09 0.01
C ASP A 109 -21.93 -0.64 -1.41
N HIS A 110 -22.72 0.44 -1.49
CA HIS A 110 -23.11 1.08 -2.73
C HIS A 110 -22.30 2.35 -2.96
N TYR A 111 -22.00 2.65 -4.23
CA TYR A 111 -21.31 3.86 -4.66
C TYR A 111 -21.96 4.46 -5.90
N ASP A 112 -21.84 5.78 -6.08
CA ASP A 112 -22.20 6.47 -7.33
C ASP A 112 -20.99 6.56 -8.26
N LYS A 113 -19.80 6.77 -7.69
CA LYS A 113 -18.53 6.83 -8.41
C LYS A 113 -17.48 5.97 -7.71
N LEU A 114 -16.63 5.33 -8.50
CA LEU A 114 -15.56 4.46 -8.03
C LEU A 114 -14.21 4.94 -8.54
N VAL A 115 -13.24 5.06 -7.65
CA VAL A 115 -11.82 5.27 -7.96
C VAL A 115 -11.07 3.99 -7.63
N MET A 116 -10.49 3.37 -8.65
CA MET A 116 -9.63 2.20 -8.48
C MET A 116 -8.17 2.65 -8.43
N ALA A 117 -7.59 2.67 -7.23
CA ALA A 117 -6.21 3.05 -6.95
C ALA A 117 -5.44 1.89 -6.30
N THR A 118 -5.67 0.67 -6.77
CA THR A 118 -5.22 -0.60 -6.17
C THR A 118 -3.70 -0.84 -6.26
N GLY A 119 -2.99 0.02 -7.00
CA GLY A 119 -1.54 -0.05 -7.14
C GLY A 119 -1.04 -1.29 -7.87
N SER A 120 0.03 -1.88 -7.36
CA SER A 120 0.67 -3.06 -7.92
C SER A 120 1.15 -3.99 -6.83
N ILE A 121 1.28 -5.26 -7.18
CA ILE A 121 1.91 -6.29 -6.34
C ILE A 121 3.24 -6.72 -6.96
N THR A 122 4.13 -7.30 -6.15
CA THR A 122 5.37 -7.88 -6.65
C THR A 122 5.06 -9.12 -7.49
N ALA A 123 5.53 -9.15 -8.74
CA ALA A 123 5.44 -10.33 -9.57
C ALA A 123 6.45 -11.38 -9.08
N ILE A 124 5.96 -12.53 -8.65
CA ILE A 124 6.80 -13.64 -8.18
C ILE A 124 7.08 -14.55 -9.39
N PRO A 125 8.35 -14.70 -9.81
CA PRO A 125 8.69 -15.58 -10.93
C PRO A 125 8.50 -17.05 -10.53
N ALA A 126 8.07 -17.88 -11.50
CA ALA A 126 7.93 -19.33 -11.29
C ALA A 126 9.30 -20.02 -11.38
N ILE A 127 10.11 -19.88 -10.34
CA ILE A 127 11.41 -20.55 -10.20
C ILE A 127 11.41 -21.46 -8.97
N PRO A 128 12.08 -22.63 -9.04
CA PRO A 128 12.15 -23.54 -7.90
C PRO A 128 12.73 -22.86 -6.65
N GLY A 129 12.10 -23.06 -5.51
CA GLY A 129 12.56 -22.53 -4.23
C GLY A 129 12.04 -21.12 -3.90
N VAL A 130 11.23 -20.50 -4.76
CA VAL A 130 10.66 -19.18 -4.48
C VAL A 130 9.72 -19.17 -3.26
N GLU A 131 9.17 -20.33 -2.93
CA GLU A 131 8.32 -20.58 -1.75
C GLU A 131 9.10 -20.72 -0.43
N ASN A 132 10.44 -20.71 -0.49
CA ASN A 132 11.25 -20.78 0.72
C ASN A 132 10.98 -19.57 1.63
N PRO A 133 10.77 -19.75 2.94
CA PRO A 133 10.45 -18.66 3.86
C PRO A 133 11.56 -17.60 4.00
N LYS A 134 12.78 -17.87 3.50
CA LYS A 134 13.84 -16.86 3.38
C LYS A 134 13.70 -15.95 2.16
N VAL A 135 12.80 -16.28 1.23
CA VAL A 135 12.49 -15.41 0.07
C VAL A 135 11.46 -14.39 0.52
N MET A 136 11.85 -13.14 0.53
CA MET A 136 11.05 -12.03 1.03
C MET A 136 10.77 -11.04 -0.07
N LEU A 137 9.62 -10.38 0.03
CA LEU A 137 9.19 -9.35 -0.93
C LEU A 137 9.46 -7.95 -0.34
N CYS A 138 9.58 -6.96 -1.23
CA CYS A 138 9.77 -5.56 -0.84
C CYS A 138 8.78 -4.66 -1.59
N LYS A 139 7.63 -4.38 -0.97
CA LYS A 139 6.62 -3.50 -1.56
C LYS A 139 5.85 -2.70 -0.53
N THR A 140 5.50 -3.32 0.60
CA THR A 140 4.66 -2.72 1.65
C THR A 140 5.50 -2.30 2.86
N CYS A 141 4.94 -1.45 3.72
CA CYS A 141 5.56 -1.05 4.98
C CYS A 141 5.85 -2.26 5.87
N GLU A 142 4.90 -3.18 5.97
CA GLU A 142 5.04 -4.42 6.72
C GLU A 142 6.19 -5.30 6.19
N GLN A 143 6.28 -5.45 4.86
CA GLN A 143 7.40 -6.18 4.24
C GLN A 143 8.74 -5.51 4.50
N ALA A 144 8.80 -4.18 4.47
CA ALA A 144 10.02 -3.43 4.80
C ALA A 144 10.47 -3.67 6.25
N GLN A 145 9.53 -3.70 7.18
CA GLN A 145 9.81 -4.03 8.58
C GLN A 145 10.35 -5.46 8.72
N GLN A 146 9.73 -6.43 8.04
CA GLN A 146 10.20 -7.82 8.03
C GLN A 146 11.60 -7.96 7.45
N LEU A 147 11.90 -7.25 6.35
CA LEU A 147 13.23 -7.20 5.74
C LEU A 147 14.28 -6.64 6.70
N TYR A 148 13.95 -5.55 7.39
CA TYR A 148 14.84 -4.93 8.36
C TYR A 148 15.17 -5.87 9.52
N GLU A 149 14.16 -6.53 10.09
CA GLU A 149 14.37 -7.51 11.17
C GLU A 149 15.18 -8.71 10.72
N ALA A 150 14.89 -9.28 9.54
CA ALA A 150 15.62 -10.40 8.99
C ALA A 150 17.10 -10.07 8.71
N ALA A 151 17.37 -8.84 8.26
CA ALA A 151 18.72 -8.38 7.96
C ALA A 151 19.65 -8.39 9.18
N LYS A 152 19.13 -8.14 10.39
CA LYS A 152 19.91 -8.15 11.63
C LYS A 152 20.65 -9.49 11.89
N HIS A 153 20.15 -10.57 11.27
CA HIS A 153 20.66 -11.92 11.43
C HIS A 153 21.32 -12.48 10.16
N ALA A 154 21.47 -11.65 9.12
CA ALA A 154 22.03 -12.04 7.84
C ALA A 154 23.39 -11.37 7.62
N HIS A 155 24.36 -12.13 7.11
CA HIS A 155 25.66 -11.60 6.67
C HIS A 155 25.67 -11.34 5.17
N HIS A 156 24.99 -12.19 4.41
CA HIS A 156 24.94 -12.14 2.96
C HIS A 156 23.49 -12.10 2.48
N ILE A 157 23.18 -11.13 1.64
CA ILE A 157 21.84 -10.89 1.10
C ILE A 157 21.87 -11.06 -0.40
N ALA A 158 21.00 -11.94 -0.91
CA ALA A 158 20.78 -12.12 -2.33
C ALA A 158 19.56 -11.33 -2.78
N ILE A 159 19.70 -10.52 -3.82
CA ILE A 159 18.62 -9.73 -4.40
C ILE A 159 18.36 -10.23 -5.81
N VAL A 160 17.10 -10.56 -6.10
CA VAL A 160 16.66 -11.02 -7.43
C VAL A 160 15.88 -9.91 -8.12
N GLY A 161 16.45 -9.35 -9.17
CA GLY A 161 15.93 -8.26 -9.95
C GLY A 161 16.78 -6.98 -9.83
N GLY A 162 17.44 -6.58 -10.93
CA GLY A 162 18.29 -5.40 -11.02
C GLY A 162 17.57 -4.12 -11.50
N GLY A 163 16.26 -4.01 -11.27
CA GLY A 163 15.54 -2.76 -11.48
C GLY A 163 15.81 -1.76 -10.35
N TYR A 164 15.17 -0.59 -10.42
CA TYR A 164 15.37 0.49 -9.43
C TYR A 164 15.32 0.00 -7.97
N SER A 165 14.26 -0.70 -7.60
CA SER A 165 14.10 -1.21 -6.22
C SER A 165 15.23 -2.16 -5.81
N GLY A 166 15.68 -3.04 -6.71
CA GLY A 166 16.75 -3.99 -6.41
C GLY A 166 18.09 -3.30 -6.21
N VAL A 167 18.42 -2.30 -7.02
CA VAL A 167 19.65 -1.51 -6.90
C VAL A 167 19.62 -0.66 -5.62
N GLU A 168 18.50 0.00 -5.33
CA GLU A 168 18.32 0.79 -4.11
C GLU A 168 18.44 -0.08 -2.85
N LEU A 169 17.85 -1.27 -2.84
CA LEU A 169 17.99 -2.23 -1.74
C LEU A 169 19.44 -2.69 -1.58
N ALA A 170 20.12 -2.97 -2.69
CA ALA A 170 21.53 -3.37 -2.65
C ALA A 170 22.40 -2.27 -2.02
N GLU A 171 22.17 -1.01 -2.41
CA GLU A 171 22.85 0.14 -1.81
C GLU A 171 22.58 0.23 -0.30
N GLY A 172 21.30 0.14 0.12
CA GLY A 172 20.91 0.19 1.52
C GLY A 172 21.59 -0.89 2.36
N TYR A 173 21.59 -2.13 1.88
CA TYR A 173 22.23 -3.24 2.59
C TYR A 173 23.75 -3.13 2.62
N VAL A 174 24.40 -2.69 1.55
CA VAL A 174 25.86 -2.46 1.56
C VAL A 174 26.20 -1.35 2.55
N LYS A 175 25.46 -0.26 2.61
CA LYS A 175 25.66 0.83 3.59
C LYS A 175 25.49 0.35 5.03
N SER A 176 24.63 -0.62 5.29
CA SER A 176 24.46 -1.22 6.61
C SER A 176 25.42 -2.37 6.92
N GLY A 177 26.42 -2.61 6.06
CA GLY A 177 27.52 -3.52 6.31
C GLY A 177 27.32 -4.96 5.85
N HIS A 178 26.30 -5.24 5.03
CA HIS A 178 26.04 -6.57 4.50
C HIS A 178 26.82 -6.84 3.20
N THR A 179 27.17 -8.09 2.96
CA THR A 179 27.59 -8.55 1.64
C THR A 179 26.35 -8.76 0.77
N VAL A 180 26.35 -8.22 -0.44
CA VAL A 180 25.18 -8.29 -1.33
C VAL A 180 25.54 -8.94 -2.65
N THR A 181 24.69 -9.84 -3.14
CA THR A 181 24.73 -10.37 -4.51
C THR A 181 23.42 -10.00 -5.21
N LEU A 182 23.52 -9.26 -6.31
CA LEU A 182 22.39 -8.86 -7.15
C LEU A 182 22.32 -9.75 -8.40
N PHE A 183 21.19 -10.41 -8.61
CA PHE A 183 20.93 -11.25 -9.79
C PHE A 183 20.02 -10.50 -10.76
N GLN A 184 20.48 -10.32 -12.00
CA GLN A 184 19.72 -9.69 -13.08
C GLN A 184 19.65 -10.62 -14.28
N ARG A 185 18.44 -10.81 -14.84
CA ARG A 185 18.21 -11.74 -15.95
C ARG A 185 18.63 -11.19 -17.31
N GLY A 186 18.57 -9.90 -17.51
CA GLY A 186 18.87 -9.23 -18.78
C GLY A 186 20.06 -8.27 -18.66
N THR A 187 20.54 -7.80 -19.79
CA THR A 187 21.55 -6.73 -19.90
C THR A 187 20.87 -5.37 -20.04
#